data_a08865ec7894ca26428b58d6017e43c3
#
_entry.id   a08865ec7894ca26428b58d6017e43c3
#
_cell.length_a   1.000
_cell.length_b   1.000
_cell.length_c   1.000
_cell.angle_alpha   90.00
_cell.angle_beta   90.00
_cell.angle_gamma   90.00
#
_symmetry.space_group_name_H-M   'P 1'
#
loop_
_entity.id
_entity.type
_entity.pdbx_description
1 polymer ?
#
loop_
_entity_poly.entity_id
_entity_poly.type
_entity_poly.pdbx_seq_one_letter_code
_entity_poly.pdbx_strand_id
1 'polypeptide(L)'
;YIENELAKGTPFKDIAAFLCKDPTTISKEVCAHRISDWYHKGTFYNAKNFCIHRYHCQKTNACGKILLCGIKWASCPTCNQTCKDFEKERCKRLDKAPYVCNGCTKKINHCTIAHKYYYNGRAADRKYRELLISSRSGINMTKLQLHQKDQIISPLIEQGQSPYQILTNHWSFCFYTQNLLRLLFIRSVVFCGNGYSPF
;
A
#
# COMPACT_ATOMS: atom_id res chain seq x y z
N TYR A 1 15.87 3.13 2.49
CA TYR A 1 16.24 4.39 1.85
C TYR A 1 15.03 5.33 1.78
N ILE A 2 13.94 4.99 1.05
CA ILE A 2 12.75 5.85 0.86
C ILE A 2 12.24 6.42 2.21
N GLU A 3 12.08 5.57 3.24
CA GLU A 3 11.62 5.98 4.56
C GLU A 3 12.50 7.08 5.17
N ASN A 4 13.82 6.91 5.10
CA ASN A 4 14.80 7.86 5.65
C ASN A 4 14.77 9.20 4.89
N GLU A 5 14.65 9.14 3.57
CA GLU A 5 14.59 10.36 2.76
C GLU A 5 13.27 11.11 2.96
N LEU A 6 12.16 10.40 3.12
CA LEU A 6 10.87 11.01 3.49
C LEU A 6 10.94 11.68 4.87
N ALA A 7 11.68 11.11 5.82
CA ALA A 7 11.90 11.70 7.14
C ALA A 7 12.70 13.01 7.07
N LYS A 8 13.63 13.12 6.13
CA LYS A 8 14.38 14.36 5.84
C LYS A 8 13.54 15.39 5.07
N GLY A 9 12.44 14.98 4.45
CA GLY A 9 11.60 15.83 3.60
C GLY A 9 12.07 15.91 2.15
N THR A 10 12.91 14.98 1.70
CA THR A 10 13.42 14.90 0.34
C THR A 10 12.28 14.73 -0.67
N PRO A 11 12.24 15.50 -1.78
CA PRO A 11 11.20 15.36 -2.81
C PRO A 11 11.26 14.02 -3.52
N PHE A 12 10.13 13.52 -4.01
CA PHE A 12 10.06 12.26 -4.77
C PHE A 12 10.96 12.24 -6.01
N LYS A 13 11.15 13.39 -6.66
CA LYS A 13 12.04 13.51 -7.81
C LYS A 13 13.47 13.09 -7.46
N ASP A 14 13.99 13.57 -6.33
CA ASP A 14 15.37 13.28 -5.93
C ASP A 14 15.52 11.85 -5.40
N ILE A 15 14.51 11.34 -4.69
CA ILE A 15 14.46 9.92 -4.28
C ILE A 15 14.45 9.01 -5.50
N ALA A 16 13.66 9.35 -6.52
CA ALA A 16 13.53 8.59 -7.75
C ALA A 16 14.83 8.62 -8.57
N ALA A 17 15.46 9.78 -8.68
CA ALA A 17 16.74 9.94 -9.38
C ALA A 17 17.82 9.03 -8.76
N PHE A 18 17.93 9.01 -7.43
CA PHE A 18 18.89 8.15 -6.74
C PHE A 18 18.60 6.64 -6.98
N LEU A 19 17.32 6.26 -7.03
CA LEU A 19 16.92 4.86 -7.23
C LEU A 19 16.82 4.46 -8.71
N CYS A 20 17.15 5.36 -9.63
CA CYS A 20 16.98 5.16 -11.07
C CYS A 20 15.55 4.72 -11.42
N LYS A 21 14.55 5.36 -10.80
CA LYS A 21 13.13 5.11 -11.00
C LYS A 21 12.40 6.40 -11.39
N ASP A 22 11.20 6.24 -11.93
CA ASP A 22 10.33 7.37 -12.19
C ASP A 22 9.70 7.89 -10.88
N PRO A 23 9.53 9.21 -10.69
CA PRO A 23 8.90 9.79 -9.51
C PRO A 23 7.48 9.27 -9.25
N THR A 24 6.73 8.91 -10.30
CA THR A 24 5.40 8.33 -10.15
C THR A 24 5.43 6.94 -9.53
N THR A 25 6.50 6.17 -9.75
CA THR A 25 6.73 4.88 -9.09
C THR A 25 6.91 5.06 -7.59
N ILE A 26 7.72 6.03 -7.17
CA ILE A 26 7.90 6.35 -5.74
C ILE A 26 6.57 6.82 -5.13
N SER A 27 5.84 7.65 -5.84
CA SER A 27 4.52 8.14 -5.40
C SER A 27 3.53 6.98 -5.19
N LYS A 28 3.43 6.05 -6.14
CA LYS A 28 2.57 4.87 -6.05
C LYS A 28 2.99 3.96 -4.89
N GLU A 29 4.29 3.71 -4.73
CA GLU A 29 4.85 2.92 -3.64
C GLU A 29 4.45 3.50 -2.27
N VAL A 30 4.69 4.79 -2.06
CA VAL A 30 4.37 5.45 -0.80
C VAL A 30 2.86 5.44 -0.52
N CYS A 31 2.03 5.72 -1.53
CA CYS A 31 0.57 5.71 -1.37
C CYS A 31 0.01 4.31 -1.06
N ALA A 32 0.52 3.26 -1.74
CA ALA A 32 0.05 1.89 -1.56
C ALA A 32 0.46 1.28 -0.21
N HIS A 33 1.62 1.68 0.30
CA HIS A 33 2.22 1.08 1.49
C HIS A 33 2.23 1.98 2.72
N ARG A 34 1.56 3.14 2.66
CA ARG A 34 1.37 3.95 3.87
C ARG A 34 0.52 3.20 4.90
N ILE A 35 0.95 3.24 6.14
CA ILE A 35 0.26 2.64 7.28
C ILE A 35 -0.30 3.74 8.18
N SER A 36 -1.49 3.51 8.73
CA SER A 36 -2.06 4.38 9.75
C SER A 36 -1.49 4.00 11.11
N ASP A 37 -0.94 4.96 11.80
CA ASP A 37 -0.39 4.74 13.12
C ASP A 37 -1.44 4.94 14.20
N TRP A 38 -2.02 3.84 14.64
CA TRP A 38 -2.96 3.78 15.76
C TRP A 38 -2.26 3.77 17.12
N TYR A 39 -0.94 3.56 17.16
CA TYR A 39 -0.21 3.24 18.37
C TYR A 39 0.61 4.38 18.93
N HIS A 40 0.72 5.52 18.25
CA HIS A 40 1.45 6.65 18.81
C HIS A 40 0.68 7.28 19.96
N LYS A 41 1.27 7.16 21.14
CA LYS A 41 0.82 7.86 22.37
C LYS A 41 0.90 9.37 22.13
N GLY A 42 -0.22 9.97 21.83
CA GLY A 42 -0.33 11.41 21.63
C GLY A 42 -1.73 11.90 21.98
N THR A 43 -1.94 13.19 21.91
CA THR A 43 -3.21 13.85 22.24
C THR A 43 -4.41 13.26 21.48
N PHE A 44 -4.17 12.61 20.34
CA PHE A 44 -5.19 12.01 19.49
C PHE A 44 -5.31 10.50 19.58
N TYR A 45 -4.56 9.85 20.47
CA TYR A 45 -4.52 8.40 20.59
C TYR A 45 -5.88 7.73 20.71
N ASN A 46 -6.81 8.38 21.44
CA ASN A 46 -8.17 7.89 21.66
C ASN A 46 -9.22 8.59 20.79
N ALA A 47 -8.82 9.46 19.88
CA ALA A 47 -9.77 10.16 19.04
C ALA A 47 -10.39 9.21 18.02
N LYS A 48 -11.65 8.85 18.20
CA LYS A 48 -12.46 8.07 17.26
C LYS A 48 -13.38 8.96 16.43
N ASN A 49 -13.52 10.22 16.79
CA ASN A 49 -14.26 11.21 16.04
C ASN A 49 -13.31 11.93 15.07
N PHE A 50 -13.57 11.79 13.78
CA PHE A 50 -12.77 12.37 12.70
C PHE A 50 -13.31 13.71 12.21
N CYS A 51 -14.23 14.33 12.95
CA CYS A 51 -14.75 15.64 12.62
C CYS A 51 -13.73 16.73 12.94
N ILE A 52 -13.59 17.72 12.04
CA ILE A 52 -12.72 18.88 12.27
C ILE A 52 -13.15 19.69 13.50
N HIS A 53 -14.45 19.70 13.79
CA HIS A 53 -15.05 20.44 14.89
C HIS A 53 -15.01 19.69 16.24
N ARG A 54 -14.47 18.49 16.32
CA ARG A 54 -14.55 17.59 17.49
C ARG A 54 -14.17 18.20 18.84
N TYR A 55 -13.32 19.21 18.87
CA TYR A 55 -12.89 19.87 20.11
C TYR A 55 -13.70 21.11 20.49
N HIS A 56 -14.45 21.66 19.55
CA HIS A 56 -15.23 22.89 19.73
C HIS A 56 -16.72 22.67 19.51
N CYS A 57 -17.13 21.44 19.22
CA CYS A 57 -18.51 21.09 18.96
C CYS A 57 -19.34 21.19 20.26
N GLN A 58 -20.36 22.02 20.24
CA GLN A 58 -21.31 22.20 21.37
C GLN A 58 -22.60 21.39 21.18
N LYS A 59 -22.70 20.58 20.13
CA LYS A 59 -23.91 19.82 19.86
C LYS A 59 -24.07 18.67 20.85
N THR A 60 -25.21 18.62 21.50
CA THR A 60 -25.62 17.52 22.36
C THR A 60 -26.50 16.56 21.57
N ASN A 61 -26.45 15.27 21.88
CA ASN A 61 -27.31 14.21 21.31
C ASN A 61 -27.32 14.09 19.77
N ALA A 62 -26.25 14.49 19.07
CA ALA A 62 -26.14 14.34 17.63
C ALA A 62 -26.29 12.87 17.15
N CYS A 63 -26.07 11.91 18.02
CA CYS A 63 -26.23 10.49 17.76
C CYS A 63 -27.60 9.91 18.13
N GLY A 64 -28.55 10.74 18.63
CA GLY A 64 -29.86 10.29 19.08
C GLY A 64 -29.86 9.33 20.29
N LYS A 65 -28.70 9.04 20.86
CA LYS A 65 -28.59 8.23 22.07
C LYS A 65 -28.82 9.13 23.29
N ILE A 66 -29.91 8.84 23.99
CA ILE A 66 -30.37 9.60 25.12
C ILE A 66 -29.36 9.55 26.26
N LEU A 67 -28.95 10.71 26.69
CA LEU A 67 -28.62 11.19 28.03
C LEU A 67 -27.40 10.70 28.78
N LEU A 68 -26.73 9.61 28.55
CA LEU A 68 -25.64 9.18 29.45
C LEU A 68 -24.57 8.31 28.84
N CYS A 69 -24.15 8.55 27.60
CA CYS A 69 -23.05 7.73 27.08
C CYS A 69 -21.69 8.04 27.73
N GLY A 70 -21.54 9.13 28.48
CA GLY A 70 -20.30 9.51 29.17
C GLY A 70 -19.06 9.65 28.26
N ILE A 71 -19.23 9.43 26.97
CA ILE A 71 -18.13 9.43 26.01
C ILE A 71 -17.82 10.85 25.59
N LYS A 72 -16.58 11.29 25.79
CA LYS A 72 -16.11 12.58 25.29
C LYS A 72 -16.25 12.66 23.77
N TRP A 73 -16.64 13.82 23.26
CA TRP A 73 -16.85 14.08 21.82
C TRP A 73 -15.71 13.57 20.93
N ALA A 74 -14.48 13.86 21.31
CA ALA A 74 -13.29 13.45 20.56
C ALA A 74 -13.15 11.93 20.44
N SER A 75 -13.77 11.17 21.35
CA SER A 75 -13.70 9.71 21.41
C SER A 75 -14.95 9.02 20.84
N CYS A 76 -15.97 9.76 20.43
CA CYS A 76 -17.23 9.19 19.95
C CYS A 76 -17.19 8.92 18.44
N PRO A 77 -17.23 7.66 18.00
CA PRO A 77 -17.23 7.32 16.57
C PRO A 77 -18.59 7.56 15.90
N THR A 78 -19.68 7.58 16.68
CA THR A 78 -21.05 7.65 16.13
C THR A 78 -21.30 8.97 15.41
N CYS A 79 -20.67 10.06 15.84
CA CYS A 79 -20.76 11.36 15.17
C CYS A 79 -20.27 11.34 13.72
N ASN A 80 -19.34 10.42 13.36
CA ASN A 80 -18.83 10.31 12.01
C ASN A 80 -19.89 9.89 10.98
N GLN A 81 -20.98 9.28 11.46
CA GLN A 81 -22.05 8.74 10.60
C GLN A 81 -23.36 9.50 10.74
N THR A 82 -23.66 10.00 11.95
CA THR A 82 -24.98 10.54 12.28
C THR A 82 -25.06 12.06 12.29
N CYS A 83 -23.92 12.75 12.46
CA CYS A 83 -23.92 14.21 12.51
C CYS A 83 -24.08 14.80 11.10
N LYS A 84 -25.12 15.62 10.91
CA LYS A 84 -25.38 16.31 9.63
C LYS A 84 -24.29 17.33 9.26
N ASP A 85 -23.62 17.90 10.27
CA ASP A 85 -22.53 18.86 10.07
C ASP A 85 -21.17 18.19 10.24
N PHE A 86 -21.11 16.89 9.97
CA PHE A 86 -19.83 16.18 9.99
C PHE A 86 -18.95 16.65 8.84
N GLU A 87 -17.83 17.23 9.19
CA GLU A 87 -16.77 17.60 8.25
C GLU A 87 -15.52 16.79 8.57
N LYS A 88 -15.12 15.94 7.62
CA LYS A 88 -13.97 15.08 7.81
C LYS A 88 -12.68 15.89 7.88
N GLU A 89 -11.86 15.60 8.88
CA GLU A 89 -10.53 16.18 9.00
C GLU A 89 -9.69 15.94 7.75
N ARG A 90 -8.96 16.97 7.30
CA ARG A 90 -8.08 16.90 6.14
C ARG A 90 -6.71 17.50 6.46
N CYS A 91 -5.69 16.95 5.86
CA CYS A 91 -4.35 17.50 5.91
C CYS A 91 -3.81 17.61 4.48
N LYS A 92 -3.49 18.84 4.05
CA LYS A 92 -2.94 19.09 2.70
C LYS A 92 -1.69 18.26 2.37
N ARG A 93 -0.92 17.87 3.39
CA ARG A 93 0.25 16.99 3.23
C ARG A 93 -0.12 15.56 2.86
N LEU A 94 -1.32 15.10 3.24
CA LEU A 94 -1.81 13.76 2.89
C LEU A 94 -2.55 13.73 1.55
N ASP A 95 -3.02 14.89 1.09
CA ASP A 95 -3.70 15.03 -0.21
C ASP A 95 -2.69 15.23 -1.36
N LYS A 96 -1.48 15.70 -1.02
CA LYS A 96 -0.38 15.97 -1.97
C LYS A 96 0.87 15.21 -1.52
N ALA A 97 1.84 15.08 -2.42
CA ALA A 97 3.15 14.54 -2.07
C ALA A 97 3.73 15.24 -0.81
N PRO A 98 4.25 14.50 0.14
CA PRO A 98 4.63 13.08 0.14
C PRO A 98 3.53 12.09 0.59
N TYR A 99 2.27 12.48 0.79
CA TYR A 99 1.12 11.65 1.20
C TYR A 99 1.24 10.98 2.58
N VAL A 100 2.29 11.26 3.31
CA VAL A 100 2.64 10.68 4.62
C VAL A 100 3.14 11.73 5.58
N CYS A 101 3.13 11.38 6.87
CA CYS A 101 3.58 12.24 7.94
C CYS A 101 5.09 12.13 8.25
N ASN A 102 5.82 11.27 7.54
CA ASN A 102 7.28 11.20 7.66
C ASN A 102 7.90 12.60 7.45
N GLY A 103 8.77 13.03 8.37
CA GLY A 103 9.38 14.37 8.31
C GLY A 103 8.41 15.55 8.52
N CYS A 104 7.21 15.31 9.06
CA CYS A 104 6.30 16.40 9.40
C CYS A 104 6.75 17.09 10.70
N THR A 105 7.00 18.40 10.62
CA THR A 105 7.47 19.22 11.75
C THR A 105 6.35 19.71 12.67
N LYS A 106 5.07 19.53 12.27
CA LYS A 106 3.94 19.95 13.09
C LYS A 106 3.89 19.16 14.40
N LYS A 107 3.91 19.87 15.51
CA LYS A 107 3.69 19.29 16.84
C LYS A 107 2.30 18.61 16.88
N ILE A 108 2.16 17.61 17.73
CA ILE A 108 0.91 16.84 17.88
C ILE A 108 -0.28 17.76 18.15
N ASN A 109 -0.10 18.77 18.99
CA ASN A 109 -1.16 19.72 19.37
C ASN A 109 -1.60 20.64 18.21
N HIS A 110 -0.81 20.78 17.16
CA HIS A 110 -1.10 21.59 15.99
C HIS A 110 -1.51 20.75 14.76
N CYS A 111 -1.59 19.44 14.93
CA CYS A 111 -2.02 18.54 13.87
C CYS A 111 -3.54 18.48 13.79
N THR A 112 -4.09 18.72 12.60
CA THR A 112 -5.54 18.73 12.39
C THR A 112 -6.16 17.34 12.25
N ILE A 113 -5.33 16.29 12.08
CA ILE A 113 -5.80 14.91 11.88
C ILE A 113 -5.56 14.06 13.13
N ALA A 114 -6.52 13.16 13.42
CA ALA A 114 -6.44 12.24 14.56
C ALA A 114 -5.44 11.10 14.28
N HIS A 115 -5.39 10.62 13.05
CA HIS A 115 -4.50 9.53 12.65
C HIS A 115 -3.40 10.04 11.76
N LYS A 116 -2.19 9.64 12.08
CA LYS A 116 -1.03 9.89 11.24
C LYS A 116 -0.80 8.71 10.31
N TYR A 117 -0.28 9.02 9.14
CA TYR A 117 0.07 8.02 8.15
C TYR A 117 1.57 8.06 7.91
N TYR A 118 2.20 6.90 7.99
CA TYR A 118 3.63 6.77 7.79
C TYR A 118 3.94 5.74 6.72
N TYR A 119 4.99 5.98 5.97
CA TYR A 119 5.62 4.97 5.17
C TYR A 119 6.71 4.27 6.00
N ASN A 120 6.63 2.96 6.09
CA ASN A 120 7.64 2.13 6.75
C ASN A 120 8.15 1.09 5.76
N GLY A 121 9.44 1.16 5.44
CA GLY A 121 10.07 0.32 4.43
C GLY A 121 10.02 -1.18 4.78
N ARG A 122 10.16 -1.54 6.05
CA ARG A 122 10.06 -2.95 6.49
C ARG A 122 8.65 -3.51 6.33
N ALA A 123 7.63 -2.69 6.61
CA ALA A 123 6.24 -3.08 6.43
C ALA A 123 5.89 -3.23 4.94
N ALA A 124 6.40 -2.35 4.09
CA ALA A 124 6.25 -2.42 2.64
C ALA A 124 6.90 -3.70 2.07
N ASP A 125 8.15 -3.99 2.47
CA ASP A 125 8.86 -5.22 2.07
C ASP A 125 8.13 -6.49 2.52
N ARG A 126 7.61 -6.52 3.75
CA ARG A 126 6.81 -7.64 4.23
C ARG A 126 5.57 -7.88 3.38
N LYS A 127 4.80 -6.83 3.09
CA LYS A 127 3.62 -6.94 2.21
C LYS A 127 3.98 -7.42 0.82
N TYR A 128 5.10 -6.94 0.27
CA TYR A 128 5.59 -7.41 -1.02
C TYR A 128 5.91 -8.91 -0.99
N ARG A 129 6.60 -9.39 0.05
CA ARG A 129 6.90 -10.83 0.22
C ARG A 129 5.63 -11.66 0.38
N GLU A 130 4.66 -11.18 1.16
CA GLU A 130 3.36 -11.84 1.31
C GLU A 130 2.63 -11.94 -0.04
N LEU A 131 2.66 -10.88 -0.84
CA LEU A 131 2.10 -10.87 -2.18
C LEU A 131 2.79 -11.88 -3.10
N LEU A 132 4.12 -11.96 -3.07
CA LEU A 132 4.89 -12.97 -3.82
C LEU A 132 4.53 -14.39 -3.41
N ILE A 133 4.42 -14.65 -2.11
CA ILE A 133 4.03 -15.97 -1.59
C ILE A 133 2.59 -16.29 -2.03
N SER A 134 1.65 -15.39 -1.85
CA SER A 134 0.25 -15.60 -2.21
C SER A 134 0.05 -15.80 -3.72
N SER A 135 0.81 -15.09 -4.55
CA SER A 135 0.76 -15.25 -6.00
C SER A 135 1.27 -16.62 -6.46
N ARG A 136 2.17 -17.24 -5.67
CA ARG A 136 2.70 -18.58 -5.93
C ARG A 136 1.87 -19.69 -5.33
N SER A 137 1.11 -19.43 -4.26
CA SER A 137 0.33 -20.44 -3.52
C SER A 137 -0.84 -21.05 -4.30
N GLY A 138 -1.21 -20.48 -5.44
CA GLY A 138 -2.27 -21.00 -6.31
C GLY A 138 -1.81 -21.93 -7.42
N ILE A 139 -0.53 -22.30 -7.47
CA ILE A 139 0.00 -23.24 -8.46
C ILE A 139 -0.05 -24.64 -7.85
N ASN A 140 -1.05 -25.43 -8.27
CA ASN A 140 -1.20 -26.83 -7.82
C ASN A 140 -0.19 -27.73 -8.55
N MET A 141 1.09 -27.50 -8.34
CA MET A 141 2.19 -28.29 -8.89
C MET A 141 3.30 -28.47 -7.86
N THR A 142 3.93 -29.63 -7.88
CA THR A 142 5.15 -29.89 -7.11
C THR A 142 6.33 -29.12 -7.69
N LYS A 143 7.38 -28.90 -6.89
CA LYS A 143 8.62 -28.24 -7.36
C LYS A 143 9.23 -28.94 -8.58
N LEU A 144 9.16 -30.26 -8.60
CA LEU A 144 9.68 -31.08 -9.72
C LEU A 144 8.89 -30.81 -11.01
N GLN A 145 7.55 -30.84 -10.92
CA GLN A 145 6.69 -30.54 -12.07
C GLN A 145 6.88 -29.10 -12.56
N LEU A 146 7.10 -28.17 -11.67
CA LEU A 146 7.37 -26.79 -12.00
C LEU A 146 8.69 -26.68 -12.78
N HIS A 147 9.74 -27.33 -12.29
CA HIS A 147 11.05 -27.34 -12.95
C HIS A 147 11.02 -28.01 -14.34
N GLN A 148 10.33 -29.15 -14.48
CA GLN A 148 10.13 -29.79 -15.76
C GLN A 148 9.43 -28.89 -16.79
N LYS A 149 8.39 -28.16 -16.36
CA LYS A 149 7.68 -27.21 -17.24
C LYS A 149 8.53 -25.99 -17.57
N ASP A 150 9.33 -25.51 -16.63
CA ASP A 150 10.23 -24.38 -16.83
C ASP A 150 11.30 -24.71 -17.89
N GLN A 151 11.83 -25.92 -17.89
CA GLN A 151 12.76 -26.38 -18.92
C GLN A 151 12.17 -26.37 -20.34
N ILE A 152 10.87 -26.55 -20.48
CA ILE A 152 10.22 -26.53 -21.80
C ILE A 152 9.83 -25.08 -22.17
N ILE A 153 9.28 -24.32 -21.22
CA ILE A 153 8.71 -22.99 -21.48
C ILE A 153 9.80 -21.95 -21.67
N SER A 154 10.89 -22.02 -20.90
CA SER A 154 11.95 -21.03 -20.91
C SER A 154 12.60 -20.84 -22.28
N PRO A 155 13.02 -21.89 -22.98
CA PRO A 155 13.58 -21.75 -24.32
C PRO A 155 12.61 -21.17 -25.35
N LEU A 156 11.29 -21.45 -25.21
CA LEU A 156 10.28 -20.95 -26.12
C LEU A 156 10.05 -19.45 -25.94
N ILE A 157 10.11 -18.96 -24.69
CA ILE A 157 10.04 -17.52 -24.40
C ILE A 157 11.29 -16.81 -24.92
N GLU A 158 12.48 -17.40 -24.75
CA GLU A 158 13.74 -16.85 -25.25
C GLU A 158 13.75 -16.76 -26.79
N GLN A 159 13.06 -17.67 -27.47
CA GLN A 159 12.81 -17.62 -28.90
C GLN A 159 11.78 -16.60 -29.34
N GLY A 160 11.23 -15.80 -28.38
CA GLY A 160 10.25 -14.76 -28.65
C GLY A 160 8.80 -15.24 -28.83
N GLN A 161 8.50 -16.50 -28.49
CA GLN A 161 7.12 -16.98 -28.54
C GLN A 161 6.28 -16.34 -27.46
N SER A 162 5.09 -15.86 -27.85
CA SER A 162 4.14 -15.33 -26.88
C SER A 162 3.52 -16.44 -26.00
N PRO A 163 3.06 -16.13 -24.79
CA PRO A 163 2.35 -17.08 -23.93
C PRO A 163 1.20 -17.80 -24.63
N TYR A 164 0.48 -17.09 -25.49
CA TYR A 164 -0.61 -17.63 -26.27
C TYR A 164 -0.13 -18.67 -27.28
N GLN A 165 0.94 -18.40 -28.02
CA GLN A 165 1.54 -19.33 -28.98
C GLN A 165 2.05 -20.60 -28.29
N ILE A 166 2.67 -20.47 -27.12
CA ILE A 166 3.13 -21.61 -26.34
C ILE A 166 1.94 -22.49 -25.92
N LEU A 167 0.84 -21.88 -25.48
CA LEU A 167 -0.38 -22.59 -25.08
C LEU A 167 -1.06 -23.30 -26.25
N THR A 168 -1.13 -22.67 -27.42
CA THR A 168 -1.79 -23.25 -28.59
C THR A 168 -0.97 -24.36 -29.26
N ASN A 169 0.34 -24.24 -29.25
CA ASN A 169 1.24 -25.22 -29.89
C ASN A 169 1.55 -26.41 -29.01
N HIS A 170 1.38 -26.30 -27.70
CA HIS A 170 1.69 -27.38 -26.73
C HIS A 170 0.44 -27.79 -25.97
N TRP A 171 -0.37 -28.64 -26.57
CA TRP A 171 -1.64 -29.13 -26.01
C TRP A 171 -1.52 -29.76 -24.61
N SER A 172 -0.36 -30.27 -24.23
CA SER A 172 -0.08 -30.79 -22.89
C SER A 172 -0.21 -29.73 -21.78
N PHE A 173 -0.25 -28.44 -22.14
CA PHE A 173 -0.44 -27.32 -21.19
C PHE A 173 -1.91 -26.89 -21.08
N CYS A 174 -2.79 -27.36 -21.99
CA CYS A 174 -4.17 -26.88 -22.09
C CYS A 174 -5.01 -27.11 -20.81
N PHE A 175 -4.75 -28.19 -20.06
CA PHE A 175 -5.41 -28.49 -18.80
C PHE A 175 -4.98 -27.60 -17.62
N TYR A 176 -3.97 -26.75 -17.81
CA TYR A 176 -3.39 -25.89 -16.76
C TYR A 176 -3.33 -24.41 -17.13
N THR A 177 -4.22 -23.95 -18.04
CA THR A 177 -4.18 -22.60 -18.62
C THR A 177 -4.10 -21.50 -17.57
N GLN A 178 -4.88 -21.58 -16.47
CA GLN A 178 -4.82 -20.59 -15.40
C GLN A 178 -3.48 -20.58 -14.63
N ASN A 179 -2.90 -21.77 -14.43
CA ASN A 179 -1.62 -21.91 -13.72
C ASN A 179 -0.43 -21.49 -14.60
N LEU A 180 -0.52 -21.71 -15.90
CA LEU A 180 0.53 -21.33 -16.83
C LEU A 180 0.57 -19.82 -17.06
N LEU A 181 -0.56 -19.17 -17.18
CA LEU A 181 -0.65 -17.70 -17.24
C LEU A 181 -0.10 -17.05 -15.97
N ARG A 182 -0.33 -17.64 -14.79
CA ARG A 182 0.30 -17.21 -13.55
C ARG A 182 1.82 -17.38 -13.54
N LEU A 183 2.34 -18.51 -14.04
CA LEU A 183 3.77 -18.74 -14.17
C LEU A 183 4.44 -17.74 -15.11
N LEU A 184 3.83 -17.46 -16.25
CA LEU A 184 4.32 -16.51 -17.24
C LEU A 184 4.29 -15.08 -16.71
N PHE A 185 3.25 -14.74 -15.94
CA PHE A 185 3.13 -13.42 -15.29
C PHE A 185 4.23 -13.23 -14.22
N ILE A 186 4.51 -14.25 -13.40
CA ILE A 186 5.58 -14.21 -12.40
C ILE A 186 6.94 -14.02 -13.09
N ARG A 187 7.17 -14.66 -14.22
CA ARG A 187 8.43 -14.55 -14.95
C ARG A 187 8.61 -13.18 -15.61
N SER A 188 7.57 -12.62 -16.22
CA SER A 188 7.64 -11.27 -16.80
C SER A 188 7.97 -10.22 -15.75
N VAL A 189 7.51 -10.38 -14.50
CA VAL A 189 7.84 -9.50 -13.38
C VAL A 189 9.28 -9.70 -12.90
N VAL A 190 9.81 -10.94 -12.93
CA VAL A 190 11.19 -11.25 -12.51
C VAL A 190 12.21 -10.79 -13.57
N PHE A 191 11.91 -10.93 -14.86
CA PHE A 191 12.81 -10.48 -15.94
C PHE A 191 12.90 -8.96 -16.05
N CYS A 192 11.85 -8.21 -15.74
CA CYS A 192 11.94 -6.76 -15.65
C CYS A 192 12.77 -6.29 -14.44
N GLY A 193 13.11 -7.17 -13.48
CA GLY A 193 13.89 -6.84 -12.29
C GLY A 193 15.40 -7.09 -12.41
N ASN A 194 15.85 -7.92 -13.35
CA ASN A 194 17.25 -8.37 -13.46
C ASN A 194 18.02 -7.82 -14.67
N GLY A 195 17.50 -6.82 -15.36
CA GLY A 195 18.17 -6.17 -16.48
C GLY A 195 19.18 -5.12 -16.03
N TYR A 196 20.20 -5.50 -15.28
CA TYR A 196 21.43 -4.73 -15.16
C TYR A 196 22.64 -5.66 -15.36
N SER A 197 23.15 -5.66 -16.58
CA SER A 197 24.54 -5.97 -16.87
C SER A 197 25.37 -4.73 -16.52
N PRO A 198 26.53 -4.88 -15.86
CA PRO A 198 27.42 -3.75 -15.60
C PRO A 198 28.22 -3.43 -16.85
N PHE A 199 28.11 -2.20 -17.32
CA PHE A 199 29.18 -1.46 -17.95
C PHE A 199 29.25 -0.09 -17.30
#